data_65669ff37323c450c4b5231d7b7e537d
#
_entry.id   65669ff37323c450c4b5231d7b7e537d
#
_cell.length_a   1.000
_cell.length_b   1.000
_cell.length_c   1.000
_cell.angle_alpha   90.00
_cell.angle_beta   90.00
_cell.angle_gamma   90.00
#
_symmetry.space_group_name_H-M   'P 1'
#
loop_
_entity.id
_entity.type
_entity.pdbx_description
1 polymer ?
#
loop_
_entity_poly.entity_id
_entity_poly.type
_entity_poly.pdbx_seq_one_letter_code
_entity_poly.pdbx_strand_id
1 'polypeptide(L)' 'MTKADKILDRMRANPRDWRIEELEAAAKRLGLTVRKPGGSHVIFQKSGCSLEVSIHAHKPIKPVYVRRLIDLIDAEAEC' A
#
# COMPACT_ATOMS: atom_id res chain seq x y z
N MET A 1 10.61 6.91 -15.43
CA MET A 1 9.89 6.64 -14.18
C MET A 1 8.41 6.91 -14.36
N THR A 2 7.58 6.03 -13.87
CA THR A 2 6.13 6.20 -13.89
C THR A 2 5.67 7.05 -12.71
N LYS A 3 4.40 7.50 -12.75
CA LYS A 3 3.81 8.21 -11.61
C LYS A 3 3.80 7.32 -10.36
N ALA A 4 3.63 6.01 -10.53
CA ALA A 4 3.63 5.06 -9.42
C ALA A 4 4.99 5.02 -8.74
N ASP A 5 6.08 5.04 -9.49
CA ASP A 5 7.43 5.06 -8.93
C ASP A 5 7.68 6.31 -8.12
N LYS A 6 7.21 7.45 -8.60
CA LYS A 6 7.35 8.73 -7.89
C LYS A 6 6.56 8.72 -6.58
N ILE A 7 5.36 8.17 -6.60
CA ILE A 7 4.54 8.04 -5.39
C ILE A 7 5.24 7.16 -4.37
N LEU A 8 5.79 6.03 -4.83
CA LEU A 8 6.51 5.11 -3.96
C LEU A 8 7.72 5.80 -3.30
N ASP A 9 8.48 6.56 -4.09
CA ASP A 9 9.62 7.31 -3.55
C ASP A 9 9.19 8.30 -2.48
N ARG A 10 8.07 8.99 -2.69
CA ARG A 10 7.52 9.91 -1.70
C ARG A 10 7.10 9.18 -0.44
N MET A 11 6.51 8.00 -0.57
CA MET A 11 6.11 7.19 0.58
C MET A 11 7.31 6.76 1.41
N ARG A 12 8.41 6.39 0.75
CA ARG A 12 9.65 6.00 1.43
C ARG A 12 10.27 7.19 2.16
N ALA A 13 10.28 8.36 1.50
CA ALA A 13 10.85 9.56 2.07
C ALA A 13 10.03 10.09 3.25
N ASN A 14 8.71 10.00 3.16
CA ASN A 14 7.82 10.49 4.21
C ASN A 14 6.58 9.61 4.31
N PRO A 15 6.56 8.64 5.25
CA PRO A 15 5.42 7.74 5.44
C PRO A 15 4.29 8.37 6.26
N ARG A 16 4.30 9.67 6.48
CA ARG A 16 3.29 10.37 7.27
C ARG A 16 2.28 11.07 6.37
N ASP A 17 1.10 11.35 6.95
CA ASP A 17 0.07 12.17 6.31
C ASP A 17 -0.48 11.59 5.00
N TRP A 18 -0.47 10.26 4.90
CA TRP A 18 -1.06 9.57 3.77
C TRP A 18 -2.51 9.23 4.02
N ARG A 19 -3.33 9.40 2.99
CA ARG A 19 -4.73 9.00 3.02
C ARG A 19 -4.88 7.64 2.38
N ILE A 20 -5.89 6.90 2.82
CA ILE A 20 -6.12 5.55 2.30
C ILE A 20 -6.34 5.57 0.78
N GLU A 21 -7.05 6.57 0.27
CA GLU A 21 -7.31 6.69 -1.17
C GLU A 21 -6.02 6.81 -1.98
N GLU A 22 -5.05 7.53 -1.43
CA GLU A 22 -3.73 7.67 -2.08
C GLU A 22 -2.99 6.34 -2.11
N LEU A 23 -3.05 5.60 -1.01
CA LEU A 23 -2.41 4.29 -0.93
C LEU A 23 -3.07 3.29 -1.87
N GLU A 24 -4.40 3.31 -1.97
CA GLU A 24 -5.13 2.45 -2.89
C GLU A 24 -4.75 2.74 -4.34
N ALA A 25 -4.70 4.02 -4.71
CA ALA A 25 -4.34 4.42 -6.07
C ALA A 25 -2.93 3.99 -6.43
N ALA A 26 -1.99 4.21 -5.51
CA ALA A 26 -0.60 3.80 -5.71
C ALA A 26 -0.48 2.28 -5.86
N ALA A 27 -1.16 1.53 -5.00
CA ALA A 27 -1.13 0.07 -5.01
C ALA A 27 -1.65 -0.48 -6.34
N LYS A 28 -2.77 0.05 -6.82
CA LYS A 28 -3.35 -0.39 -8.10
C LYS A 28 -2.40 -0.12 -9.26
N ARG A 29 -1.74 1.03 -9.26
CA ARG A 29 -0.77 1.37 -10.31
C ARG A 29 0.45 0.47 -10.29
N LEU A 30 0.80 -0.04 -9.11
CA LEU A 30 1.94 -0.93 -8.92
C LEU A 30 1.58 -2.41 -9.05
N GLY A 31 0.36 -2.70 -9.48
CA GLY A 31 -0.06 -4.06 -9.75
C GLY A 31 -0.59 -4.84 -8.55
N LEU A 32 -0.84 -4.15 -7.44
CA LEU A 32 -1.41 -4.79 -6.27
C LEU A 32 -2.93 -4.91 -6.39
N THR A 33 -3.47 -5.94 -5.76
CA THR A 33 -4.91 -6.11 -5.62
C THR A 33 -5.36 -5.41 -4.34
N VAL A 34 -6.45 -4.66 -4.44
CA VAL A 34 -7.02 -3.95 -3.30
C VAL A 34 -8.42 -4.50 -3.05
N ARG A 35 -8.66 -4.98 -1.82
CA ARG A 35 -9.96 -5.51 -1.42
C ARG A 35 -10.49 -4.74 -0.22
N LYS A 36 -11.80 -4.53 -0.22
CA LYS A 36 -12.49 -3.87 0.87
C LYS A 36 -13.62 -4.78 1.35
N PRO A 37 -13.31 -5.75 2.22
CA PRO A 37 -14.31 -6.75 2.63
C PRO A 37 -15.46 -6.19 3.45
N GLY A 38 -15.32 -4.96 3.93
CA GLY A 38 -16.33 -4.28 4.72
C GLY A 38 -15.70 -3.52 5.85
N GLY A 39 -16.44 -2.57 6.43
CA GLY A 39 -15.92 -1.73 7.49
C GLY A 39 -14.79 -0.85 7.02
N SER A 40 -13.84 -0.61 7.92
CA SER A 40 -12.76 0.34 7.69
C SER A 40 -11.45 -0.31 7.25
N HIS A 41 -11.45 -1.61 6.97
CA HIS A 41 -10.23 -2.32 6.59
C HIS A 41 -10.07 -2.36 5.08
N VAL A 42 -8.85 -2.13 4.63
CA VAL A 42 -8.47 -2.25 3.22
C VAL A 42 -7.33 -3.25 3.15
N ILE A 43 -7.48 -4.27 2.32
CA ILE A 43 -6.50 -5.35 2.19
C ILE A 43 -5.74 -5.19 0.88
N PHE A 44 -4.42 -5.12 0.98
CA PHE A 44 -3.52 -5.02 -0.16
C PHE A 44 -2.80 -6.35 -0.34
N GLN A 45 -2.79 -6.86 -1.56
CA GLN A 45 -2.15 -8.12 -1.88
C GLN A 45 -1.41 -8.00 -3.19
N LYS A 46 -0.19 -8.53 -3.23
CA LYS A 46 0.62 -8.52 -4.44
C LYS A 46 0.40 -9.83 -5.20
N SER A 47 0.22 -9.71 -6.51
CA SER A 47 0.05 -10.90 -7.38
C SER A 47 1.28 -11.80 -7.29
N GLY A 48 1.05 -13.09 -7.09
CA GLY A 48 2.14 -14.05 -6.94
C GLY A 48 2.76 -14.11 -5.55
N CYS A 49 2.23 -13.33 -4.62
CA CYS A 49 2.72 -13.25 -3.25
C CYS A 49 1.62 -13.66 -2.29
N SER A 50 1.94 -14.47 -1.30
CA SER A 50 0.97 -14.89 -0.29
C SER A 50 0.78 -13.88 0.84
N LEU A 51 1.65 -12.89 0.91
CA LEU A 51 1.56 -11.86 1.95
C LEU A 51 0.45 -10.86 1.65
N GLU A 52 -0.22 -10.45 2.71
CA GLU A 52 -1.25 -9.43 2.65
C GLU A 52 -0.94 -8.35 3.68
N VAL A 53 -1.33 -7.12 3.36
CA VAL A 53 -1.25 -6.02 4.32
C VAL A 53 -2.65 -5.46 4.50
N SER A 54 -3.14 -5.51 5.74
CA SER A 54 -4.44 -4.96 6.10
C SER A 54 -4.22 -3.62 6.78
N ILE A 55 -4.81 -2.58 6.22
CA ILE A 55 -4.67 -1.22 6.75
C ILE A 55 -6.03 -0.70 7.16
N HIS A 56 -6.10 -0.18 8.36
CA HIS A 56 -7.30 0.44 8.88
C HIS A 56 -7.43 1.85 8.29
N ALA A 57 -8.58 2.15 7.67
CA ALA A 57 -8.77 3.39 6.93
C ALA A 57 -9.11 4.58 7.83
N HIS A 58 -8.35 4.78 8.89
CA HIS A 58 -8.46 5.94 9.76
C HIS A 58 -7.47 7.03 9.34
N LYS A 59 -7.89 8.25 9.47
CA LYS A 59 -7.03 9.40 9.21
C LYS A 59 -6.42 9.91 10.50
N PRO A 60 -5.12 10.20 10.51
CA PRO A 60 -4.14 9.86 9.47
C PRO A 60 -3.76 8.38 9.52
N ILE A 61 -3.30 7.84 8.40
CA ILE A 61 -2.77 6.48 8.37
C ILE A 61 -1.45 6.47 9.15
N LYS A 62 -1.31 5.52 10.06
CA LYS A 62 -0.08 5.42 10.85
C LYS A 62 1.11 5.09 9.95
N PRO A 63 2.28 5.72 10.18
CA PRO A 63 3.47 5.46 9.36
C PRO A 63 3.86 3.97 9.28
N VAL A 64 3.62 3.21 10.33
CA VAL A 64 3.94 1.78 10.33
C VAL A 64 3.15 1.03 9.25
N TYR A 65 1.91 1.43 8.99
CA TYR A 65 1.11 0.79 7.95
C TYR A 65 1.60 1.17 6.55
N VAL A 66 2.01 2.42 6.37
CA VAL A 66 2.59 2.86 5.10
C VAL A 66 3.87 2.09 4.81
N ARG A 67 4.72 1.89 5.81
CA ARG A 67 5.95 1.12 5.66
C ARG A 67 5.66 -0.34 5.32
N ARG A 68 4.64 -0.94 5.95
CA ARG A 68 4.24 -2.31 5.63
C ARG A 68 3.79 -2.44 4.18
N LEU A 69 3.06 -1.45 3.68
CA LEU A 69 2.64 -1.44 2.29
C LEU A 69 3.85 -1.32 1.36
N ILE A 70 4.82 -0.48 1.70
CA ILE A 70 6.06 -0.35 0.93
C ILE A 70 6.79 -1.69 0.88
N ASP A 71 6.89 -2.37 2.02
CA ASP A 71 7.54 -3.67 2.10
C ASP A 71 6.85 -4.70 1.19
N LEU A 72 5.53 -4.68 1.15
CA LEU A 72 4.77 -5.55 0.26
C LEU A 72 5.05 -5.23 -1.21
N ILE A 73 5.10 -3.95 -1.55
CA ILE A 73 5.38 -3.50 -2.92
C ILE A 73 6.78 -3.95 -3.35
N ASP A 74 7.75 -3.87 -2.43
CA ASP A 74 9.14 -4.25 -2.70
C ASP A 74 9.37 -5.74 -2.66
N ALA A 75 8.44 -6.53 -2.14
CA ALA A 75 8.61 -7.97 -2.00
C ALA A 75 8.76 -8.64 -3.36
N GLU A 76 9.61 -9.67 -3.40
CA GLU A 76 9.73 -10.49 -4.60
C GLU A 76 8.43 -11.26 -4.86
N ALA A 77 8.21 -11.64 -6.11
CA ALA A 77 6.98 -12.32 -6.49
C ALA A 77 6.80 -13.68 -5.81
N GLU A 78 7.83 -14.20 -5.19
CA GLU A 78 7.81 -15.50 -4.52
C GLU A 78 7.80 -15.38 -2.99
N CYS A 79 7.32 -14.27 -2.47
CA CYS A 79 7.30 -14.05 -1.02
C CYS A 79 6.30 -14.94 -0.27
#